data_630f0cf5ed2e4f8ef630ae717d87fa24
#
_entry.id   630f0cf5ed2e4f8ef630ae717d87fa24
#
_cell.length_a   1.000
_cell.length_b   1.000
_cell.length_c   1.000
_cell.angle_alpha   90.00
_cell.angle_beta   90.00
_cell.angle_gamma   90.00
#
_symmetry.space_group_name_H-M   'P 1'
#
loop_
_entity.id
_entity.type
_entity.pdbx_description
1 polymer ?
#
loop_
_entity_poly.entity_id
_entity_poly.type
_entity_poly.pdbx_seq_one_letter_code
_entity_poly.pdbx_strand_id
1 'polypeptide(L)'
;MINNWISIALICTLFSSFGVILMKHIDNSKYNNVIFMVISYIVVGLFGIIYLIYDLKNKKEILKNCDYTLIIYSTIFALFIVIGNIIIQYAFSISPNISYTHIIINLNIIFTIIASYILFNQYINIYCFSGMIISFIGILIIIFNYKN
;
A
#
# COMPACT_ATOMS: atom_id res chain seq x y z
N MET A 1 22.30 17.17 0.90
CA MET A 1 21.58 16.56 -0.25
C MET A 1 20.51 15.65 0.28
N ILE A 2 19.24 15.91 -0.02
CA ILE A 2 18.16 14.97 0.26
C ILE A 2 18.39 13.78 -0.68
N ASN A 3 18.51 12.57 -0.12
CA ASN A 3 18.70 11.36 -0.92
C ASN A 3 17.51 11.20 -1.87
N ASN A 4 17.76 10.96 -3.14
CA ASN A 4 16.72 10.85 -4.17
C ASN A 4 15.57 9.89 -3.78
N TRP A 5 15.88 8.81 -3.04
CA TRP A 5 14.87 7.86 -2.60
C TRP A 5 13.86 8.47 -1.61
N ILE A 6 14.29 9.42 -0.74
CA ILE A 6 13.38 10.10 0.21
C ILE A 6 12.37 10.95 -0.56
N SER A 7 12.83 11.72 -1.56
CA SER A 7 11.95 12.54 -2.40
C SER A 7 10.94 11.65 -3.15
N ILE A 8 11.38 10.53 -3.69
CA ILE A 8 10.51 9.57 -4.37
C ILE A 8 9.48 8.98 -3.40
N ALA A 9 9.91 8.60 -2.19
CA ALA A 9 9.00 8.08 -1.17
C ALA A 9 7.94 9.12 -0.78
N LEU A 10 8.31 10.39 -0.62
CA LEU A 10 7.36 11.47 -0.33
C LEU A 10 6.35 11.66 -1.46
N ILE A 11 6.77 11.58 -2.71
CA ILE A 11 5.86 11.64 -3.86
C ILE A 11 4.89 10.45 -3.82
N CYS A 12 5.38 9.23 -3.58
CA CYS A 12 4.53 8.05 -3.44
C CYS A 12 3.49 8.20 -2.31
N THR A 13 3.87 8.79 -1.16
CA THR A 13 2.91 9.02 -0.08
C THR A 13 1.81 10.02 -0.46
N LEU A 14 2.11 11.04 -1.23
CA LEU A 14 1.11 11.96 -1.76
C LEU A 14 0.11 11.23 -2.68
N PHE A 15 0.60 10.44 -3.64
CA PHE A 15 -0.29 9.67 -4.53
C PHE A 15 -1.15 8.67 -3.76
N SER A 16 -0.59 7.96 -2.78
CA SER A 16 -1.36 7.03 -1.96
C SER A 16 -2.44 7.74 -1.13
N SER A 17 -2.13 8.93 -0.61
CA SER A 17 -3.12 9.75 0.13
C SER A 17 -4.29 10.18 -0.75
N PHE A 18 -4.04 10.57 -2.00
CA PHE A 18 -5.11 10.84 -2.96
C PHE A 18 -6.00 9.61 -3.19
N GLY A 19 -5.41 8.43 -3.32
CA GLY A 19 -6.15 7.17 -3.45
C GLY A 19 -7.09 6.93 -2.26
N VAL A 20 -6.61 7.15 -1.04
CA VAL A 20 -7.42 7.01 0.19
C VAL A 20 -8.58 8.02 0.23
N ILE A 21 -8.33 9.27 -0.15
CA ILE A 21 -9.36 10.31 -0.22
C ILE A 21 -10.44 9.94 -1.24
N LEU A 22 -10.05 9.44 -2.42
CA LEU A 22 -10.98 8.99 -3.44
C LEU A 22 -11.83 7.81 -2.95
N MET A 23 -11.23 6.83 -2.27
CA MET A 23 -11.97 5.72 -1.67
C MET A 23 -13.06 6.21 -0.71
N LYS A 24 -12.74 7.17 0.16
CA LYS A 24 -13.74 7.74 1.08
C LYS A 24 -14.79 8.57 0.37
N HIS A 25 -14.44 9.29 -0.69
CA HIS A 25 -15.40 10.03 -1.49
C HIS A 25 -16.43 9.08 -2.12
N ILE A 26 -15.99 7.95 -2.64
CA ILE A 26 -16.88 6.93 -3.20
C ILE A 26 -17.76 6.29 -2.12
N ASP A 27 -17.20 5.98 -0.95
CA ASP A 27 -17.93 5.43 0.19
C ASP A 27 -19.08 6.34 0.66
N ASN A 28 -18.85 7.65 0.65
CA ASN A 28 -19.87 8.65 0.98
C ASN A 28 -20.85 8.95 -0.17
N SER A 29 -20.65 8.38 -1.35
CA SER A 29 -21.48 8.57 -2.53
C SER A 29 -22.53 7.45 -2.66
N LYS A 30 -23.37 7.55 -3.69
CA LYS A 30 -24.33 6.50 -4.07
C LYS A 30 -23.70 5.29 -4.75
N TYR A 31 -22.40 5.31 -5.03
CA TYR A 31 -21.72 4.26 -5.76
C TYR A 31 -21.38 3.09 -4.84
N ASN A 32 -21.38 1.89 -5.42
CA ASN A 32 -20.98 0.69 -4.70
C ASN A 32 -19.44 0.56 -4.67
N ASN A 33 -18.90 0.48 -3.48
CA ASN A 33 -17.45 0.37 -3.25
C ASN A 33 -16.83 -0.85 -3.94
N VAL A 34 -17.54 -1.97 -3.98
CA VAL A 34 -17.05 -3.19 -4.65
C VAL A 34 -16.92 -2.97 -6.15
N ILE A 35 -17.92 -2.33 -6.78
CA ILE A 35 -17.88 -2.01 -8.21
C ILE A 35 -16.73 -1.05 -8.50
N PHE A 36 -16.53 -0.02 -7.68
CA PHE A 36 -15.39 0.89 -7.81
C PHE A 36 -14.06 0.16 -7.79
N MET A 37 -13.86 -0.76 -6.83
CA MET A 37 -12.64 -1.55 -6.75
C MET A 37 -12.44 -2.46 -7.97
N VAL A 38 -13.50 -3.16 -8.41
CA VAL A 38 -13.42 -4.02 -9.60
C VAL A 38 -13.01 -3.21 -10.83
N ILE A 39 -13.64 -2.07 -11.06
CA ILE A 39 -13.28 -1.19 -12.18
C ILE A 39 -11.82 -0.71 -12.05
N SER A 40 -11.39 -0.31 -10.87
CA SER A 40 -10.02 0.12 -10.63
C SER A 40 -9.00 -0.97 -10.96
N TYR A 41 -9.25 -2.23 -10.57
CA TYR A 41 -8.37 -3.34 -10.91
C TYR A 41 -8.33 -3.65 -12.41
N ILE A 42 -9.48 -3.53 -13.09
CA ILE A 42 -9.52 -3.67 -14.56
C ILE A 42 -8.65 -2.60 -15.22
N VAL A 43 -8.77 -1.35 -14.79
CA VAL A 43 -7.96 -0.25 -15.31
C VAL A 43 -6.47 -0.47 -15.05
N VAL A 44 -6.08 -0.87 -13.84
CA VAL A 44 -4.69 -1.21 -13.52
C VAL A 44 -4.19 -2.36 -14.41
N GLY A 45 -4.99 -3.40 -14.61
CA GLY A 45 -4.67 -4.51 -15.50
C GLY A 45 -4.45 -4.06 -16.95
N LEU A 46 -5.28 -3.15 -17.46
CA LEU A 46 -5.10 -2.57 -18.80
C LEU A 46 -3.78 -1.80 -18.92
N PHE A 47 -3.41 -0.99 -17.93
CA PHE A 47 -2.10 -0.34 -17.91
C PHE A 47 -0.95 -1.36 -17.90
N GLY A 48 -1.09 -2.45 -17.16
CA GLY A 48 -0.12 -3.55 -17.18
C GLY A 48 0.05 -4.18 -18.56
N ILE A 49 -1.06 -4.42 -19.27
CA ILE A 49 -1.04 -4.95 -20.65
C ILE A 49 -0.39 -3.95 -21.61
N ILE A 50 -0.71 -2.67 -21.51
CA ILE A 50 -0.10 -1.62 -22.34
C ILE A 50 1.42 -1.59 -22.13
N TYR A 51 1.86 -1.65 -20.87
CA TYR A 51 3.28 -1.69 -20.54
C TYR A 51 3.96 -2.95 -21.08
N LEU A 52 3.31 -4.10 -20.98
CA LEU A 52 3.82 -5.35 -21.55
C LEU A 52 4.00 -5.25 -23.07
N ILE A 53 3.00 -4.72 -23.78
CA ILE A 53 3.08 -4.52 -25.25
C ILE A 53 4.24 -3.58 -25.60
N TYR A 54 4.41 -2.49 -24.83
CA TYR A 54 5.51 -1.55 -25.02
C TYR A 54 6.88 -2.24 -24.84
N ASP A 55 7.03 -3.03 -23.77
CA ASP A 55 8.27 -3.76 -23.50
C ASP A 55 8.58 -4.80 -24.57
N LEU A 56 7.58 -5.57 -25.00
CA LEU A 56 7.71 -6.55 -26.07
C LEU A 56 8.21 -5.92 -27.38
N LYS A 57 7.74 -4.72 -27.68
CA LYS A 57 8.10 -3.99 -28.89
C LYS A 57 9.53 -3.43 -28.84
N ASN A 58 9.94 -2.93 -27.67
CA ASN A 58 11.16 -2.12 -27.54
C ASN A 58 12.34 -2.87 -26.91
N LYS A 59 12.12 -3.64 -25.85
CA LYS A 59 13.18 -4.23 -25.03
C LYS A 59 13.15 -5.75 -24.94
N LYS A 60 11.98 -6.34 -24.93
CA LYS A 60 11.75 -7.80 -24.72
C LYS A 60 12.33 -8.35 -23.42
N GLU A 61 12.50 -7.50 -22.41
CA GLU A 61 13.12 -7.88 -21.12
C GLU A 61 12.17 -8.69 -20.24
N ILE A 62 10.88 -8.35 -20.26
CA ILE A 62 9.88 -8.99 -19.39
C ILE A 62 9.77 -10.48 -19.71
N LEU A 63 9.61 -10.84 -20.98
CA LEU A 63 9.48 -12.25 -21.39
C LEU A 63 10.75 -13.06 -21.13
N LYS A 64 11.92 -12.43 -21.26
CA LYS A 64 13.20 -13.09 -21.01
C LYS A 64 13.38 -13.50 -19.54
N ASN A 65 12.83 -12.71 -18.62
CA ASN A 65 12.94 -12.90 -17.17
C ASN A 65 11.67 -13.50 -16.54
N CYS A 66 10.67 -13.86 -17.34
CA CYS A 66 9.42 -14.45 -16.86
C CYS A 66 9.59 -15.97 -16.71
N ASP A 67 9.78 -16.43 -15.49
CA ASP A 67 9.80 -17.84 -15.14
C ASP A 67 8.53 -18.24 -14.32
N TYR A 68 8.36 -19.54 -14.16
CA TYR A 68 7.21 -20.07 -13.40
C TYR A 68 7.19 -19.60 -11.95
N THR A 69 8.35 -19.44 -11.33
CA THR A 69 8.50 -18.97 -9.94
C THR A 69 8.00 -17.54 -9.80
N LEU A 70 8.36 -16.67 -10.74
CA LEU A 70 7.88 -15.29 -10.79
C LEU A 70 6.35 -15.21 -10.90
N ILE A 71 5.76 -16.08 -11.74
CA ILE A 71 4.29 -16.13 -11.90
C ILE A 71 3.61 -16.52 -10.59
N ILE A 72 4.13 -17.52 -9.87
CA ILE A 72 3.59 -17.93 -8.57
C ILE A 72 3.65 -16.78 -7.56
N TYR A 73 4.82 -16.16 -7.40
CA TYR A 73 4.97 -15.04 -6.45
C TYR A 73 4.07 -13.86 -6.82
N SER A 74 3.97 -13.53 -8.09
CA SER A 74 3.07 -12.46 -8.56
C SER A 74 1.60 -12.77 -8.28
N THR A 75 1.19 -14.03 -8.45
CA THR A 75 -0.18 -14.46 -8.16
C THR A 75 -0.49 -14.37 -6.66
N ILE A 76 0.42 -14.87 -5.81
CA ILE A 76 0.29 -14.78 -4.35
C ILE A 76 0.22 -13.31 -3.92
N PHE A 77 1.11 -12.46 -4.44
CA PHE A 77 1.13 -11.03 -4.15
C PHE A 77 -0.18 -10.35 -4.56
N ALA A 78 -0.68 -10.64 -5.76
CA ALA A 78 -1.96 -10.10 -6.24
C ALA A 78 -3.14 -10.49 -5.33
N LEU A 79 -3.19 -11.75 -4.85
CA LEU A 79 -4.22 -12.21 -3.91
C LEU A 79 -4.16 -11.42 -2.59
N PHE A 80 -2.97 -11.22 -2.02
CA PHE A 80 -2.82 -10.43 -0.80
C PHE A 80 -3.24 -8.97 -0.99
N ILE A 81 -2.93 -8.36 -2.13
CA ILE A 81 -3.37 -7.00 -2.44
C ILE A 81 -4.89 -6.92 -2.53
N VAL A 82 -5.53 -7.84 -3.24
CA VAL A 82 -6.99 -7.84 -3.41
C VAL A 82 -7.69 -8.01 -2.06
N ILE A 83 -7.30 -9.02 -1.29
CA ILE A 83 -7.88 -9.30 0.03
C ILE A 83 -7.62 -8.12 0.98
N GLY A 84 -6.39 -7.61 1.03
CA GLY A 84 -6.03 -6.48 1.87
C GLY A 84 -6.85 -5.23 1.55
N ASN A 85 -7.02 -4.90 0.28
CA ASN A 85 -7.82 -3.75 -0.13
C ASN A 85 -9.31 -3.89 0.19
N ILE A 86 -9.89 -5.09 0.07
CA ILE A 86 -11.28 -5.34 0.50
C ILE A 86 -11.43 -5.07 1.99
N ILE A 87 -10.51 -5.57 2.81
CA ILE A 87 -10.52 -5.37 4.27
C ILE A 87 -10.33 -3.89 4.62
N ILE A 88 -9.40 -3.21 3.96
CA ILE A 88 -9.15 -1.77 4.17
C ILE A 88 -10.39 -0.95 3.81
N GLN A 89 -11.04 -1.25 2.70
CA GLN A 89 -12.25 -0.57 2.28
C GLN A 89 -13.38 -0.76 3.30
N TYR A 90 -13.56 -1.98 3.78
CA TYR A 90 -14.53 -2.25 4.83
C TYR A 90 -14.19 -1.47 6.13
N ALA A 91 -12.92 -1.41 6.51
CA ALA A 91 -12.49 -0.61 7.65
C ALA A 91 -12.79 0.89 7.49
N PHE A 92 -12.62 1.43 6.28
CA PHE A 92 -12.98 2.81 6.00
C PHE A 92 -14.48 3.08 6.05
N SER A 93 -15.31 2.13 5.61
CA SER A 93 -16.78 2.29 5.62
C SER A 93 -17.36 2.31 7.03
N ILE A 94 -16.83 1.53 7.96
CA ILE A 94 -17.27 1.49 9.35
C ILE A 94 -16.56 2.49 10.26
N SER A 95 -15.49 3.12 9.77
CA SER A 95 -14.71 4.08 10.55
C SER A 95 -15.39 5.44 10.58
N PRO A 96 -15.53 6.05 11.75
CA PRO A 96 -16.08 7.41 11.87
C PRO A 96 -15.12 8.47 11.33
N ASN A 97 -13.81 8.17 11.28
CA ASN A 97 -12.80 9.04 10.70
C ASN A 97 -11.75 8.24 9.95
N ILE A 98 -11.70 8.44 8.63
CA ILE A 98 -10.74 7.77 7.74
C ILE A 98 -9.28 7.98 8.17
N SER A 99 -8.97 9.15 8.73
CA SER A 99 -7.61 9.47 9.16
C SER A 99 -7.15 8.55 10.27
N TYR A 100 -8.02 8.20 11.21
CA TYR A 100 -7.68 7.27 12.30
C TYR A 100 -7.42 5.87 11.76
N THR A 101 -8.28 5.39 10.87
CA THR A 101 -8.09 4.08 10.22
C THR A 101 -6.78 4.05 9.44
N HIS A 102 -6.48 5.11 8.68
CA HIS A 102 -5.25 5.18 7.90
C HIS A 102 -3.99 5.19 8.77
N ILE A 103 -4.04 5.89 9.90
CA ILE A 103 -2.95 5.89 10.88
C ILE A 103 -2.74 4.50 11.48
N ILE A 104 -3.83 3.78 11.80
CA ILE A 104 -3.76 2.40 12.31
C ILE A 104 -3.17 1.46 11.26
N ILE A 105 -3.57 1.59 10.00
CA ILE A 105 -3.01 0.79 8.90
C ILE A 105 -1.50 0.99 8.77
N ASN A 106 -0.99 2.18 9.08
CA ASN A 106 0.45 2.46 9.06
C ASN A 106 1.26 1.68 10.13
N LEU A 107 0.60 0.93 11.03
CA LEU A 107 1.28 -0.06 11.89
C LEU A 107 1.99 -1.16 11.09
N ASN A 108 1.66 -1.33 9.80
CA ASN A 108 2.36 -2.24 8.90
C ASN A 108 3.88 -1.96 8.85
N ILE A 109 4.30 -0.74 9.12
CA ILE A 109 5.71 -0.35 9.23
C ILE A 109 6.45 -1.22 10.26
N ILE A 110 5.83 -1.51 11.41
CA ILE A 110 6.45 -2.32 12.47
C ILE A 110 6.67 -3.74 11.98
N PHE A 111 5.65 -4.35 11.35
CA PHE A 111 5.75 -5.69 10.79
C PHE A 111 6.81 -5.75 9.68
N THR A 112 6.85 -4.73 8.82
CA THR A 112 7.85 -4.65 7.74
C THR A 112 9.27 -4.57 8.29
N ILE A 113 9.50 -3.82 9.36
CA ILE A 113 10.80 -3.66 9.98
C ILE A 113 11.25 -4.97 10.64
N ILE A 114 10.36 -5.62 11.39
CA ILE A 114 10.65 -6.93 12.00
C ILE A 114 10.99 -7.95 10.90
N ALA A 115 10.18 -8.00 9.86
CA ALA A 115 10.42 -8.90 8.73
C ALA A 115 11.75 -8.58 8.01
N SER A 116 12.07 -7.30 7.81
CA SER A 116 13.34 -6.87 7.20
C SER A 116 14.55 -7.30 8.01
N TYR A 117 14.47 -7.21 9.32
CA TYR A 117 15.54 -7.67 10.21
C TYR A 117 15.70 -9.19 10.15
N ILE A 118 14.58 -9.95 10.25
CA ILE A 118 14.64 -11.43 10.33
C ILE A 118 14.96 -12.06 8.97
N LEU A 119 14.33 -11.58 7.87
CA LEU A 119 14.43 -12.23 6.57
C LEU A 119 15.59 -11.71 5.72
N PHE A 120 15.94 -10.44 5.87
CA PHE A 120 16.95 -9.79 5.01
C PHE A 120 18.19 -9.34 5.76
N ASN A 121 18.30 -9.62 7.08
CA ASN A 121 19.41 -9.19 7.94
C ASN A 121 19.72 -7.68 7.83
N GLN A 122 18.69 -6.86 7.62
CA GLN A 122 18.85 -5.42 7.48
C GLN A 122 18.95 -4.76 8.86
N TYR A 123 20.07 -4.11 9.14
CA TYR A 123 20.27 -3.39 10.40
C TYR A 123 19.45 -2.10 10.42
N ILE A 124 18.79 -1.88 11.55
CA ILE A 124 18.03 -0.66 11.81
C ILE A 124 18.89 0.25 12.67
N ASN A 125 19.14 1.44 12.21
CA ASN A 125 19.83 2.46 12.99
C ASN A 125 19.00 2.81 14.24
N ILE A 126 19.65 3.03 15.38
CA ILE A 126 19.01 3.38 16.65
C ILE A 126 18.11 4.63 16.52
N TYR A 127 18.46 5.59 15.70
CA TYR A 127 17.64 6.78 15.44
C TYR A 127 16.34 6.43 14.68
N CYS A 128 16.41 5.52 13.72
CA CYS A 128 15.23 5.03 13.02
C CYS A 128 14.33 4.20 13.96
N PHE A 129 14.94 3.38 14.82
CA PHE A 129 14.21 2.62 15.82
C PHE A 129 13.49 3.52 16.83
N SER A 130 14.14 4.58 17.33
CA SER A 130 13.50 5.55 18.23
C SER A 130 12.35 6.31 17.55
N GLY A 131 12.52 6.72 16.29
CA GLY A 131 11.43 7.32 15.50
C GLY A 131 10.23 6.41 15.35
N MET A 132 10.45 5.11 15.19
CA MET A 132 9.41 4.08 15.15
C MET A 132 8.63 3.98 16.46
N ILE A 133 9.33 3.96 17.60
CA ILE A 133 8.70 3.92 18.92
C ILE A 133 7.82 5.16 19.13
N ILE A 134 8.31 6.33 18.77
CA ILE A 134 7.54 7.58 18.86
C ILE A 134 6.28 7.51 18.00
N SER A 135 6.39 7.02 16.76
CA SER A 135 5.24 6.83 15.88
C SER A 135 4.22 5.86 16.47
N PHE A 136 4.69 4.75 17.04
CA PHE A 136 3.82 3.76 17.68
C PHE A 136 3.08 4.34 18.89
N ILE A 137 3.76 5.10 19.75
CA ILE A 137 3.14 5.80 20.88
C ILE A 137 2.08 6.78 20.38
N GLY A 138 2.38 7.55 19.32
CA GLY A 138 1.40 8.46 18.70
C GLY A 138 0.14 7.73 18.23
N ILE A 139 0.28 6.56 17.62
CA ILE A 139 -0.86 5.73 17.21
C ILE A 139 -1.67 5.23 18.40
N LEU A 140 -1.01 4.78 19.48
CA LEU A 140 -1.69 4.34 20.70
C LEU A 140 -2.49 5.49 21.34
N ILE A 141 -1.94 6.69 21.36
CA ILE A 141 -2.66 7.88 21.88
C ILE A 141 -3.95 8.11 21.07
N ILE A 142 -3.92 7.97 19.76
CA ILE A 142 -5.11 8.10 18.91
C ILE A 142 -6.13 7.00 19.23
N ILE A 143 -5.70 5.75 19.34
CA ILE A 143 -6.58 4.60 19.61
C ILE A 143 -7.27 4.75 20.96
N PHE A 144 -6.55 5.14 22.02
CA PHE A 144 -7.11 5.24 23.36
C PHE A 144 -7.92 6.51 23.63
N ASN A 145 -7.67 7.59 22.87
CA ASN A 145 -8.40 8.85 23.03
C ASN A 145 -9.46 9.05 21.94
N TYR A 146 -9.69 8.05 21.12
CA TYR A 146 -10.74 8.08 20.14
C TYR A 146 -12.10 8.14 20.86
N LYS A 147 -12.79 9.27 20.71
CA LYS A 147 -14.19 9.43 21.13
C LYS A 147 -15.08 9.44 19.89
N ASN A 148 -16.09 8.61 19.93
CA ASN A 148 -17.18 8.60 18.93
C ASN A 148 -17.88 9.97 18.83
#